data_329957578c8a2b4d47979f036cb07ede
#
_entry.id   329957578c8a2b4d47979f036cb07ede
#
_cell.length_a   1.000
_cell.length_b   1.000
_cell.length_c   1.000
_cell.angle_alpha   90.00
_cell.angle_beta   90.00
_cell.angle_gamma   90.00
#
_symmetry.space_group_name_H-M   'P 1'
#
loop_
_entity.id
_entity.type
_entity.pdbx_description
1 polymer ?
#
loop_
_entity_poly.entity_id
_entity_poly.type
_entity_poly.pdbx_seq_one_letter_code
_entity_poly.pdbx_strand_id
1 'polypeptide(L)'
;MAENKDEQLTDEELAQLQLAEENENAVDRLVKELGCPTRRIRQFAARVLHLLAERDPQRVVPCVPALIEAPDRPEAQTRWEALDALAALATTCPEQLGDAFEGAETALFDEISSTLRYAAFRLLCVWGATSVERSREAWPILDEAIQCYHGDLEYRDMLGCLYEFCQGDREFGYIVSRLGIKRKVVVGHYTDPEVAEKLALRLKFDAENGKGSYLKARSSEICEMLVKRFGLDLSKKKKRASVKKSDDAEDEE
;
A
#
# COMPACT_ATOMS: atom_id res chain seq x y z
N MET A 1 23.83 -0.34 9.25
CA MET A 1 22.85 -0.52 10.33
C MET A 1 22.20 0.85 10.51
N ALA A 2 21.03 1.06 9.92
CA ALA A 2 20.23 2.24 10.18
C ALA A 2 19.55 1.98 11.54
N GLU A 3 19.88 2.80 12.52
CA GLU A 3 19.14 2.85 13.76
C GLU A 3 17.69 3.20 13.42
N ASN A 4 16.83 2.22 13.58
CA ASN A 4 15.39 2.39 13.58
C ASN A 4 15.11 3.33 14.77
N LYS A 5 14.88 4.61 14.51
CA LYS A 5 14.29 5.50 15.50
C LYS A 5 12.89 4.96 15.74
N ASP A 6 12.76 4.08 16.74
CA ASP A 6 11.47 3.74 17.35
C ASP A 6 10.82 5.08 17.70
N GLU A 7 9.80 5.45 16.96
CA GLU A 7 8.93 6.57 17.28
C GLU A 7 8.26 6.18 18.60
N GLN A 8 8.86 6.59 19.72
CA GLN A 8 8.32 6.29 21.04
C GLN A 8 6.95 6.97 21.14
N LEU A 9 5.93 6.16 21.46
CA LEU A 9 4.59 6.66 21.74
C LEU A 9 4.66 7.64 22.90
N THR A 10 3.92 8.73 22.78
CA THR A 10 3.73 9.63 23.90
C THR A 10 2.89 8.96 25.00
N ASP A 11 3.04 9.42 26.25
CA ASP A 11 2.22 8.90 27.35
C ASP A 11 0.72 9.07 27.07
N GLU A 12 0.33 10.15 26.39
CA GLU A 12 -1.05 10.43 25.99
C GLU A 12 -1.56 9.42 24.95
N GLU A 13 -0.76 9.12 23.92
CA GLU A 13 -1.09 8.09 22.91
C GLU A 13 -1.21 6.72 23.54
N LEU A 14 -0.29 6.36 24.43
CA LEU A 14 -0.30 5.06 25.09
C LEU A 14 -1.54 4.90 25.99
N ALA A 15 -1.85 5.91 26.80
CA ALA A 15 -3.03 5.90 27.67
C ALA A 15 -4.35 5.81 26.88
N GLN A 16 -4.46 6.58 25.79
CA GLN A 16 -5.65 6.54 24.95
C GLN A 16 -5.79 5.23 24.18
N LEU A 17 -4.67 4.64 23.73
CA LEU A 17 -4.65 3.35 23.06
C LEU A 17 -5.09 2.22 24.00
N GLN A 18 -4.56 2.17 25.23
CA GLN A 18 -5.00 1.22 26.25
C GLN A 18 -6.50 1.35 26.55
N LEU A 19 -6.99 2.59 26.68
CA LEU A 19 -8.42 2.83 26.89
C LEU A 19 -9.25 2.32 25.71
N ALA A 20 -8.79 2.50 24.46
CA ALA A 20 -9.49 2.03 23.29
C ALA A 20 -9.42 0.50 23.11
N GLU A 21 -8.36 -0.14 23.58
CA GLU A 21 -8.24 -1.61 23.63
C GLU A 21 -9.28 -2.23 24.59
N GLU A 22 -9.68 -1.53 25.64
CA GLU A 22 -10.59 -2.04 26.69
C GLU A 22 -12.04 -1.59 26.53
N ASN A 23 -12.29 -0.45 25.85
CA ASN A 23 -13.57 0.22 25.85
C ASN A 23 -14.03 0.67 24.46
N GLU A 24 -15.13 0.08 23.99
CA GLU A 24 -15.74 0.43 22.69
C GLU A 24 -16.18 1.90 22.60
N ASN A 25 -16.69 2.47 23.69
CA ASN A 25 -17.08 3.90 23.70
C ASN A 25 -15.87 4.83 23.47
N ALA A 26 -14.66 4.39 23.82
CA ALA A 26 -13.46 5.16 23.53
C ALA A 26 -13.15 5.14 22.03
N VAL A 27 -13.39 4.02 21.35
CA VAL A 27 -13.27 3.90 19.88
C VAL A 27 -14.32 4.79 19.19
N ASP A 28 -15.57 4.74 19.62
CA ASP A 28 -16.65 5.60 19.10
C ASP A 28 -16.34 7.09 19.23
N ARG A 29 -15.68 7.46 20.34
CA ARG A 29 -15.22 8.84 20.53
C ARG A 29 -14.15 9.21 19.53
N LEU A 30 -13.14 8.37 19.30
CA LEU A 30 -12.08 8.60 18.32
C LEU A 30 -12.65 8.77 16.90
N VAL A 31 -13.65 7.96 16.53
CA VAL A 31 -14.37 8.09 15.26
C VAL A 31 -15.03 9.47 15.12
N LYS A 32 -15.72 9.94 16.16
CA LYS A 32 -16.32 11.29 16.16
C LYS A 32 -15.24 12.39 16.09
N GLU A 33 -14.10 12.17 16.73
CA GLU A 33 -12.97 13.09 16.75
C GLU A 33 -12.27 13.23 15.39
N LEU A 34 -12.34 12.22 14.49
CA LEU A 34 -11.92 12.35 13.09
C LEU A 34 -12.71 13.43 12.33
N GLY A 35 -13.96 13.69 12.71
CA GLY A 35 -14.80 14.75 12.16
C GLY A 35 -14.67 16.11 12.87
N CYS A 36 -13.88 16.24 13.94
CA CYS A 36 -13.75 17.44 14.74
C CYS A 36 -13.19 18.63 13.93
N PRO A 37 -13.66 19.88 14.15
CA PRO A 37 -13.07 21.06 13.51
C PRO A 37 -11.60 21.30 13.85
N THR A 38 -11.15 20.84 15.02
CA THR A 38 -9.80 21.08 15.52
C THR A 38 -8.80 20.08 14.91
N ARG A 39 -7.86 20.58 14.11
CA ARG A 39 -6.81 19.80 13.45
C ARG A 39 -6.09 18.83 14.39
N ARG A 40 -5.62 19.31 15.54
CA ARG A 40 -4.86 18.50 16.51
C ARG A 40 -5.66 17.29 17.01
N ILE A 41 -6.96 17.46 17.22
CA ILE A 41 -7.85 16.38 17.68
C ILE A 41 -8.00 15.32 16.58
N ARG A 42 -8.22 15.74 15.32
CA ARG A 42 -8.29 14.81 14.19
C ARG A 42 -7.01 14.00 14.02
N GLN A 43 -5.86 14.68 14.05
CA GLN A 43 -4.55 14.03 13.93
C GLN A 43 -4.31 13.00 15.03
N PHE A 44 -4.64 13.36 16.27
CA PHE A 44 -4.51 12.46 17.41
C PHE A 44 -5.45 11.25 17.28
N ALA A 45 -6.72 11.46 16.93
CA ALA A 45 -7.68 10.38 16.74
C ALA A 45 -7.25 9.43 15.61
N ALA A 46 -6.80 9.95 14.47
CA ALA A 46 -6.30 9.14 13.35
C ALA A 46 -5.09 8.31 13.78
N ARG A 47 -4.15 8.92 14.54
CA ARG A 47 -2.97 8.23 15.06
C ARG A 47 -3.34 7.09 16.01
N VAL A 48 -4.24 7.31 16.95
CA VAL A 48 -4.66 6.26 17.90
C VAL A 48 -5.42 5.14 17.19
N LEU A 49 -6.29 5.46 16.24
CA LEU A 49 -6.99 4.44 15.43
C LEU A 49 -6.02 3.60 14.58
N HIS A 50 -5.00 4.22 14.00
CA HIS A 50 -3.94 3.49 13.30
C HIS A 50 -3.20 2.54 14.23
N LEU A 51 -2.74 3.03 15.40
CA LEU A 51 -2.09 2.20 16.42
C LEU A 51 -2.96 1.03 16.87
N LEU A 52 -4.24 1.27 17.07
CA LEU A 52 -5.21 0.24 17.44
C LEU A 52 -5.41 -0.77 16.31
N ALA A 53 -5.52 -0.34 15.06
CA ALA A 53 -5.64 -1.21 13.89
C ALA A 53 -4.44 -2.16 13.74
N GLU A 54 -3.24 -1.69 14.07
CA GLU A 54 -2.03 -2.50 14.06
C GLU A 54 -2.00 -3.55 15.19
N ARG A 55 -2.63 -3.28 16.35
CA ARG A 55 -2.66 -4.19 17.50
C ARG A 55 -3.88 -5.12 17.50
N ASP A 56 -5.06 -4.56 17.31
CA ASP A 56 -6.35 -5.25 17.29
C ASP A 56 -7.23 -4.76 16.14
N PRO A 57 -6.99 -5.27 14.91
CA PRO A 57 -7.74 -4.84 13.72
C PRO A 57 -9.24 -5.11 13.83
N GLN A 58 -9.67 -6.17 14.52
CA GLN A 58 -11.09 -6.50 14.65
C GLN A 58 -11.87 -5.37 15.34
N ARG A 59 -11.25 -4.71 16.30
CA ARG A 59 -11.85 -3.60 17.03
C ARG A 59 -12.03 -2.34 16.17
N VAL A 60 -11.22 -2.20 15.11
CA VAL A 60 -11.25 -1.03 14.21
C VAL A 60 -12.11 -1.29 12.95
N VAL A 61 -12.49 -2.53 12.65
CA VAL A 61 -13.37 -2.83 11.50
C VAL A 61 -14.63 -1.94 11.46
N PRO A 62 -15.35 -1.66 12.58
CA PRO A 62 -16.51 -0.76 12.56
C PRO A 62 -16.17 0.69 12.19
N CYS A 63 -14.89 1.09 12.26
CA CYS A 63 -14.44 2.45 11.96
C CYS A 63 -14.13 2.67 10.47
N VAL A 64 -14.15 1.61 9.65
CA VAL A 64 -13.78 1.66 8.22
C VAL A 64 -14.48 2.80 7.47
N PRO A 65 -15.80 3.03 7.59
CA PRO A 65 -16.45 4.14 6.86
C PRO A 65 -15.84 5.51 7.19
N ALA A 66 -15.57 5.78 8.46
CA ALA A 66 -14.98 7.05 8.89
C ALA A 66 -13.51 7.19 8.47
N LEU A 67 -12.77 6.08 8.42
CA LEU A 67 -11.39 6.06 7.93
C LEU A 67 -11.32 6.29 6.41
N ILE A 68 -12.31 5.84 5.64
CA ILE A 68 -12.42 6.09 4.19
C ILE A 68 -12.66 7.57 3.89
N GLU A 69 -13.41 8.28 4.74
CA GLU A 69 -13.66 9.71 4.59
C GLU A 69 -12.47 10.60 5.05
N ALA A 70 -11.57 10.06 5.85
CA ALA A 70 -10.46 10.83 6.42
C ALA A 70 -9.42 11.33 5.39
N PRO A 71 -9.14 10.66 4.24
CA PRO A 71 -8.29 11.18 3.18
C PRO A 71 -8.73 12.52 2.57
N ASP A 72 -9.97 12.94 2.74
CA ASP A 72 -10.48 14.25 2.29
C ASP A 72 -10.11 15.40 3.24
N ARG A 73 -9.49 15.13 4.38
CA ARG A 73 -9.07 16.16 5.33
C ARG A 73 -7.86 16.95 4.80
N PRO A 74 -7.76 18.24 5.14
CA PRO A 74 -6.70 19.10 4.57
C PRO A 74 -5.30 18.79 5.10
N GLU A 75 -5.16 18.20 6.27
CA GLU A 75 -3.88 17.87 6.86
C GLU A 75 -3.35 16.49 6.44
N ALA A 76 -2.13 16.47 5.94
CA ALA A 76 -1.49 15.24 5.48
C ALA A 76 -1.41 14.16 6.57
N GLN A 77 -1.18 14.53 7.84
CA GLN A 77 -1.06 13.55 8.92
C GLN A 77 -2.35 12.74 9.13
N THR A 78 -3.51 13.38 9.23
CA THR A 78 -4.78 12.64 9.35
C THR A 78 -4.99 11.69 8.17
N ARG A 79 -4.62 12.15 6.96
CA ARG A 79 -4.76 11.38 5.72
C ARG A 79 -3.88 10.12 5.74
N TRP A 80 -2.58 10.25 6.03
CA TRP A 80 -1.70 9.06 6.01
C TRP A 80 -1.96 8.10 7.17
N GLU A 81 -2.31 8.59 8.37
CA GLU A 81 -2.65 7.73 9.50
C GLU A 81 -3.92 6.91 9.20
N ALA A 82 -4.92 7.52 8.55
CA ALA A 82 -6.12 6.79 8.13
C ALA A 82 -5.80 5.73 7.07
N LEU A 83 -4.98 6.04 6.06
CA LEU A 83 -4.57 5.06 5.04
C LEU A 83 -3.73 3.92 5.64
N ASP A 84 -2.84 4.20 6.59
CA ASP A 84 -2.07 3.18 7.29
C ASP A 84 -2.99 2.30 8.18
N ALA A 85 -4.02 2.88 8.82
CA ALA A 85 -5.04 2.12 9.54
C ALA A 85 -5.81 1.18 8.59
N LEU A 86 -6.26 1.68 7.44
CA LEU A 86 -6.94 0.87 6.42
C LEU A 86 -6.01 -0.25 5.87
N ALA A 87 -4.72 0.04 5.67
CA ALA A 87 -3.75 -0.97 5.27
C ALA A 87 -3.60 -2.09 6.33
N ALA A 88 -3.64 -1.75 7.62
CA ALA A 88 -3.63 -2.73 8.71
C ALA A 88 -4.90 -3.60 8.75
N LEU A 89 -6.03 -3.10 8.22
CA LEU A 89 -7.30 -3.82 8.12
C LEU A 89 -7.43 -4.66 6.84
N ALA A 90 -6.57 -4.46 5.85
CA ALA A 90 -6.76 -5.02 4.51
C ALA A 90 -6.85 -6.55 4.47
N THR A 91 -6.19 -7.26 5.39
CA THR A 91 -6.29 -8.72 5.53
C THR A 91 -7.46 -9.19 6.39
N THR A 92 -8.09 -8.27 7.14
CA THR A 92 -9.16 -8.56 8.09
C THR A 92 -10.54 -8.39 7.47
N CYS A 93 -10.73 -7.31 6.72
CA CYS A 93 -11.99 -6.96 6.07
C CYS A 93 -11.80 -6.38 4.66
N PRO A 94 -11.11 -7.10 3.74
CA PRO A 94 -10.74 -6.57 2.42
C PRO A 94 -11.93 -6.11 1.59
N GLU A 95 -13.10 -6.74 1.79
CA GLU A 95 -14.34 -6.41 1.06
C GLU A 95 -14.86 -4.99 1.37
N GLN A 96 -14.59 -4.50 2.58
CA GLN A 96 -15.06 -3.19 3.01
C GLN A 96 -14.13 -2.04 2.57
N LEU A 97 -12.96 -2.38 2.00
CA LEU A 97 -11.94 -1.38 1.64
C LEU A 97 -12.00 -0.96 0.16
N GLY A 98 -12.90 -1.52 -0.63
CA GLY A 98 -13.04 -1.14 -2.04
C GLY A 98 -13.29 0.35 -2.23
N ASP A 99 -14.13 0.93 -1.38
CA ASP A 99 -14.47 2.37 -1.43
C ASP A 99 -13.28 3.29 -1.04
N ALA A 100 -12.22 2.75 -0.43
CA ALA A 100 -11.01 3.51 -0.13
C ALA A 100 -10.11 3.74 -1.36
N PHE A 101 -10.38 3.06 -2.48
CA PHE A 101 -9.50 3.03 -3.64
C PHE A 101 -9.30 4.42 -4.26
N GLU A 102 -10.36 5.18 -4.51
CA GLU A 102 -10.30 6.53 -5.08
C GLU A 102 -9.52 7.51 -4.20
N GLY A 103 -9.75 7.45 -2.88
CA GLY A 103 -9.00 8.25 -1.91
C GLY A 103 -7.52 7.86 -1.85
N ALA A 104 -7.21 6.57 -1.96
CA ALA A 104 -5.84 6.08 -2.01
C ALA A 104 -5.13 6.48 -3.31
N GLU A 105 -5.80 6.42 -4.47
CA GLU A 105 -5.28 6.89 -5.75
C GLU A 105 -4.92 8.38 -5.69
N THR A 106 -5.85 9.21 -5.22
CA THR A 106 -5.61 10.65 -5.04
C THR A 106 -4.43 10.93 -4.10
N ALA A 107 -4.34 10.19 -3.00
CA ALA A 107 -3.27 10.33 -2.02
C ALA A 107 -1.90 9.85 -2.56
N LEU A 108 -1.89 8.85 -3.44
CA LEU A 108 -0.69 8.30 -4.05
C LEU A 108 0.03 9.33 -4.93
N PHE A 109 -0.71 10.24 -5.56
CA PHE A 109 -0.16 11.28 -6.42
C PHE A 109 -0.14 12.68 -5.75
N ASP A 110 -0.17 12.72 -4.41
CA ASP A 110 -0.02 13.98 -3.65
C ASP A 110 1.33 14.63 -3.94
N GLU A 111 1.32 15.92 -4.32
CA GLU A 111 2.53 16.65 -4.77
C GLU A 111 3.51 16.93 -3.62
N ILE A 112 3.02 16.98 -2.37
CA ILE A 112 3.76 17.54 -1.25
C ILE A 112 4.28 16.46 -0.29
N SER A 113 3.45 15.45 0.03
CA SER A 113 3.73 14.52 1.13
C SER A 113 4.16 13.12 0.66
N SER A 114 5.46 12.85 0.71
CA SER A 114 6.00 11.52 0.45
C SER A 114 5.46 10.46 1.42
N THR A 115 5.20 10.84 2.67
CA THR A 115 4.60 9.97 3.68
C THR A 115 3.19 9.55 3.28
N LEU A 116 2.41 10.48 2.74
CA LEU A 116 1.05 10.19 2.27
C LEU A 116 1.08 9.28 1.04
N ARG A 117 1.95 9.57 0.06
CA ARG A 117 2.14 8.71 -1.11
C ARG A 117 2.52 7.29 -0.72
N TYR A 118 3.43 7.15 0.23
CA TYR A 118 3.85 5.84 0.73
C TYR A 118 2.72 5.07 1.42
N ALA A 119 1.93 5.73 2.28
CA ALA A 119 0.78 5.11 2.96
C ALA A 119 -0.27 4.61 1.95
N ALA A 120 -0.55 5.41 0.93
CA ALA A 120 -1.45 5.03 -0.16
C ALA A 120 -0.91 3.84 -0.97
N PHE A 121 0.36 3.87 -1.36
CA PHE A 121 1.01 2.78 -2.07
C PHE A 121 0.97 1.47 -1.26
N ARG A 122 1.26 1.56 0.05
CA ARG A 122 1.19 0.43 0.98
C ARG A 122 -0.23 -0.15 1.03
N LEU A 123 -1.27 0.69 1.20
CA LEU A 123 -2.66 0.24 1.22
C LEU A 123 -3.01 -0.52 -0.07
N LEU A 124 -2.70 0.05 -1.24
CA LEU A 124 -2.99 -0.58 -2.54
C LEU A 124 -2.25 -1.91 -2.70
N CYS A 125 -1.00 -2.01 -2.25
CA CYS A 125 -0.25 -3.26 -2.27
C CYS A 125 -0.86 -4.33 -1.36
N VAL A 126 -1.18 -3.99 -0.09
CA VAL A 126 -1.71 -4.97 0.87
C VAL A 126 -3.11 -5.42 0.49
N TRP A 127 -3.98 -4.48 0.09
CA TRP A 127 -5.33 -4.79 -0.37
C TRP A 127 -5.32 -5.58 -1.68
N GLY A 128 -4.52 -5.16 -2.67
CA GLY A 128 -4.35 -5.85 -3.94
C GLY A 128 -3.84 -7.28 -3.79
N ALA A 129 -3.05 -7.57 -2.75
CA ALA A 129 -2.56 -8.91 -2.46
C ALA A 129 -3.62 -9.86 -1.88
N THR A 130 -4.82 -9.38 -1.54
CA THR A 130 -5.85 -10.20 -0.87
C THR A 130 -6.69 -11.05 -1.82
N SER A 131 -6.72 -10.75 -3.12
CA SER A 131 -7.31 -11.61 -4.16
C SER A 131 -6.69 -11.35 -5.53
N VAL A 132 -6.89 -12.31 -6.45
CA VAL A 132 -6.44 -12.19 -7.86
C VAL A 132 -7.12 -10.99 -8.54
N GLU A 133 -8.40 -10.80 -8.29
CA GLU A 133 -9.20 -9.70 -8.84
C GLU A 133 -8.67 -8.36 -8.35
N ARG A 134 -8.44 -8.21 -7.04
CA ARG A 134 -7.90 -6.99 -6.45
C ARG A 134 -6.48 -6.69 -6.91
N SER A 135 -5.67 -7.72 -7.15
CA SER A 135 -4.33 -7.50 -7.70
C SER A 135 -4.37 -6.95 -9.13
N ARG A 136 -5.36 -7.35 -9.93
CA ARG A 136 -5.60 -6.78 -11.27
C ARG A 136 -6.10 -5.35 -11.22
N GLU A 137 -6.96 -5.05 -10.25
CA GLU A 137 -7.53 -3.71 -10.04
C GLU A 137 -6.48 -2.72 -9.55
N ALA A 138 -5.66 -3.11 -8.58
CA ALA A 138 -4.60 -2.24 -8.04
C ALA A 138 -3.43 -2.04 -9.02
N TRP A 139 -3.15 -3.00 -9.90
CA TRP A 139 -1.94 -2.99 -10.72
C TRP A 139 -1.77 -1.75 -11.62
N PRO A 140 -2.78 -1.24 -12.36
CA PRO A 140 -2.59 -0.07 -13.23
C PRO A 140 -2.04 1.13 -12.47
N ILE A 141 -2.55 1.39 -11.28
CA ILE A 141 -2.16 2.52 -10.44
C ILE A 141 -0.79 2.28 -9.79
N LEU A 142 -0.52 1.05 -9.35
CA LEU A 142 0.81 0.67 -8.85
C LEU A 142 1.88 0.80 -9.94
N ASP A 143 1.59 0.38 -11.19
CA ASP A 143 2.51 0.51 -12.31
C ASP A 143 2.77 1.97 -12.67
N GLU A 144 1.77 2.83 -12.61
CA GLU A 144 1.92 4.27 -12.82
C GLU A 144 2.78 4.90 -11.72
N ALA A 145 2.51 4.58 -10.46
CA ALA A 145 3.31 5.07 -9.33
C ALA A 145 4.78 4.62 -9.42
N ILE A 146 5.05 3.36 -9.81
CA ILE A 146 6.40 2.87 -10.05
C ILE A 146 7.10 3.73 -11.12
N GLN A 147 6.40 4.10 -12.19
CA GLN A 147 6.98 4.93 -13.25
C GLN A 147 7.22 6.37 -12.80
N CYS A 148 6.31 6.94 -12.00
CA CYS A 148 6.43 8.30 -11.49
C CYS A 148 7.57 8.44 -10.47
N TYR A 149 7.72 7.47 -9.55
CA TYR A 149 8.62 7.60 -8.40
C TYR A 149 9.93 6.82 -8.50
N HIS A 150 10.17 6.15 -9.60
CA HIS A 150 11.34 5.28 -9.86
C HIS A 150 12.71 5.91 -9.55
N GLY A 151 12.85 7.20 -9.55
CA GLY A 151 14.12 7.91 -9.24
C GLY A 151 14.19 8.48 -7.84
N ASP A 152 13.10 8.45 -7.08
CA ASP A 152 12.93 9.13 -5.82
C ASP A 152 13.37 8.27 -4.63
N LEU A 153 13.72 8.94 -3.52
CA LEU A 153 14.18 8.26 -2.30
C LEU A 153 13.09 7.34 -1.73
N GLU A 154 11.83 7.75 -1.80
CA GLU A 154 10.68 6.99 -1.31
C GLU A 154 10.43 5.69 -2.09
N TYR A 155 10.89 5.59 -3.32
CA TYR A 155 10.78 4.35 -4.11
C TYR A 155 11.46 3.15 -3.44
N ARG A 156 12.47 3.40 -2.59
CA ARG A 156 13.12 2.33 -1.81
C ARG A 156 12.15 1.65 -0.84
N ASP A 157 11.29 2.45 -0.20
CA ASP A 157 10.29 1.94 0.73
C ASP A 157 9.14 1.26 -0.03
N MET A 158 8.75 1.82 -1.18
CA MET A 158 7.77 1.22 -2.10
C MET A 158 8.20 -0.17 -2.59
N LEU A 159 9.49 -0.42 -2.84
CA LEU A 159 9.99 -1.76 -3.15
C LEU A 159 9.72 -2.76 -2.04
N GLY A 160 9.72 -2.33 -0.77
CA GLY A 160 9.32 -3.16 0.36
C GLY A 160 7.86 -3.61 0.24
N CYS A 161 6.96 -2.69 -0.09
CA CYS A 161 5.54 -3.00 -0.31
C CYS A 161 5.33 -3.94 -1.51
N LEU A 162 6.07 -3.74 -2.62
CA LEU A 162 6.02 -4.63 -3.77
C LEU A 162 6.51 -6.04 -3.46
N TYR A 163 7.52 -6.16 -2.61
CA TYR A 163 7.97 -7.46 -2.12
C TYR A 163 6.85 -8.18 -1.36
N GLU A 164 6.18 -7.50 -0.45
CA GLU A 164 5.05 -8.04 0.32
C GLU A 164 3.88 -8.41 -0.61
N PHE A 165 3.55 -7.55 -1.58
CA PHE A 165 2.53 -7.80 -2.60
C PHE A 165 2.75 -9.12 -3.36
N CYS A 166 4.00 -9.55 -3.55
CA CYS A 166 4.37 -10.69 -4.38
C CYS A 166 4.79 -11.95 -3.60
N GLN A 167 4.95 -11.88 -2.28
CA GLN A 167 5.58 -12.95 -1.48
C GLN A 167 4.94 -14.33 -1.57
N GLY A 168 3.64 -14.39 -1.91
CA GLY A 168 2.95 -15.66 -2.07
C GLY A 168 2.28 -16.19 -0.82
N ASP A 169 1.61 -17.33 -1.01
CA ASP A 169 0.90 -18.03 0.05
C ASP A 169 1.87 -18.38 1.17
N ARG A 170 1.73 -17.68 2.27
CA ARG A 170 2.27 -18.12 3.55
C ARG A 170 1.07 -18.37 4.43
N GLU A 171 0.97 -19.58 4.98
CA GLU A 171 -0.03 -19.86 6.02
C GLU A 171 0.06 -18.84 7.16
N PHE A 172 1.27 -18.28 7.37
CA PHE A 172 1.51 -17.25 8.39
C PHE A 172 2.59 -16.30 7.91
N GLY A 173 2.27 -15.02 7.88
CA GLY A 173 3.20 -13.91 7.68
C GLY A 173 3.33 -13.05 8.94
N TYR A 174 4.37 -12.21 8.97
CA TYR A 174 4.46 -11.13 9.93
C TYR A 174 4.38 -9.83 9.15
N ILE A 175 3.39 -9.01 9.48
CA ILE A 175 3.38 -7.61 9.07
C ILE A 175 4.19 -6.85 10.11
N VAL A 176 5.23 -6.16 9.66
CA VAL A 176 5.94 -5.19 10.49
C VAL A 176 5.43 -3.82 10.05
N SER A 177 4.67 -3.18 10.93
CA SER A 177 4.20 -1.83 10.67
C SER A 177 5.37 -0.82 10.68
N ARG A 178 5.13 0.41 10.19
CA ARG A 178 6.02 1.55 10.37
C ARG A 178 6.43 1.79 11.83
N LEU A 179 5.59 1.34 12.76
CA LEU A 179 5.76 1.48 14.20
C LEU A 179 6.60 0.37 14.81
N GLY A 180 7.16 -0.54 14.01
CA GLY A 180 7.90 -1.70 14.50
C GLY A 180 7.04 -2.79 15.15
N ILE A 181 5.71 -2.63 15.14
CA ILE A 181 4.78 -3.61 15.70
C ILE A 181 4.77 -4.85 14.80
N LYS A 182 5.11 -5.99 15.36
CA LYS A 182 5.15 -7.28 14.68
C LYS A 182 3.85 -8.03 14.95
N ARG A 183 3.04 -8.23 13.92
CA ARG A 183 1.78 -8.98 14.03
C ARG A 183 1.84 -10.22 13.15
N LYS A 184 1.45 -11.37 13.73
CA LYS A 184 1.26 -12.60 12.97
C LYS A 184 -0.09 -12.50 12.25
N VAL A 185 -0.09 -12.59 10.94
CA VAL A 185 -1.30 -12.60 10.11
C VAL A 185 -1.30 -13.81 9.20
N VAL A 186 -2.49 -14.30 8.92
CA VAL A 186 -2.69 -15.23 7.79
C VAL A 186 -2.68 -14.37 6.55
N VAL A 187 -1.66 -14.51 5.72
CA VAL A 187 -1.54 -13.74 4.49
C VAL A 187 -1.67 -14.70 3.33
N GLY A 188 -2.86 -14.74 2.74
CA GLY A 188 -3.02 -15.29 1.39
C GLY A 188 -2.61 -14.19 0.40
N HIS A 189 -1.51 -14.39 -0.32
CA HIS A 189 -1.13 -13.48 -1.40
C HIS A 189 -1.58 -14.09 -2.72
N TYR A 190 -2.58 -13.46 -3.33
CA TYR A 190 -3.22 -13.93 -4.56
C TYR A 190 -2.89 -13.02 -5.75
N THR A 191 -1.61 -12.73 -5.97
CA THR A 191 -1.21 -11.91 -7.12
C THR A 191 -1.56 -12.63 -8.43
N ASP A 192 -2.19 -11.92 -9.34
CA ASP A 192 -2.48 -12.41 -10.68
C ASP A 192 -1.19 -12.72 -11.45
N PRO A 193 -1.10 -13.86 -12.16
CA PRO A 193 0.10 -14.21 -12.93
C PRO A 193 0.50 -13.19 -13.99
N GLU A 194 -0.45 -12.50 -14.64
CA GLU A 194 -0.13 -11.45 -15.62
C GLU A 194 0.42 -10.20 -14.93
N VAL A 195 -0.12 -9.86 -13.76
CA VAL A 195 0.40 -8.76 -12.92
C VAL A 195 1.82 -9.09 -12.46
N ALA A 196 2.05 -10.32 -12.02
CA ALA A 196 3.37 -10.80 -11.63
C ALA A 196 4.38 -10.70 -12.77
N GLU A 197 4.01 -11.09 -14.01
CA GLU A 197 4.86 -10.95 -15.18
C GLU A 197 5.19 -9.50 -15.51
N LYS A 198 4.18 -8.61 -15.48
CA LYS A 198 4.36 -7.18 -15.75
C LYS A 198 5.28 -6.54 -14.72
N LEU A 199 5.07 -6.84 -13.44
CA LEU A 199 5.93 -6.34 -12.36
C LEU A 199 7.36 -6.88 -12.48
N ALA A 200 7.54 -8.18 -12.77
CA ALA A 200 8.86 -8.75 -12.98
C ALA A 200 9.62 -8.07 -14.13
N LEU A 201 8.94 -7.71 -15.22
CA LEU A 201 9.55 -6.99 -16.34
C LEU A 201 9.97 -5.57 -15.96
N ARG A 202 9.18 -4.87 -15.12
CA ARG A 202 9.55 -3.57 -14.58
C ARG A 202 10.80 -3.66 -13.72
N LEU A 203 10.78 -4.54 -12.74
CA LEU A 203 11.86 -4.70 -11.79
C LEU A 203 13.13 -5.25 -12.42
N LYS A 204 13.02 -6.04 -13.51
CA LYS A 204 14.19 -6.46 -14.29
C LYS A 204 14.94 -5.25 -14.86
N PHE A 205 14.22 -4.26 -15.38
CA PHE A 205 14.86 -3.02 -15.85
C PHE A 205 15.61 -2.32 -14.71
N ASP A 206 15.03 -2.25 -13.53
CA ASP A 206 15.65 -1.63 -12.34
C ASP A 206 16.84 -2.43 -11.83
N ALA A 207 16.76 -3.75 -11.85
CA ALA A 207 17.88 -4.63 -11.49
C ALA A 207 19.09 -4.45 -12.42
N GLU A 208 18.85 -4.26 -13.73
CA GLU A 208 19.91 -4.09 -14.73
C GLU A 208 20.44 -2.64 -14.76
N ASN A 209 19.56 -1.63 -14.69
CA ASN A 209 19.86 -0.24 -15.00
C ASN A 209 19.71 0.73 -13.82
N GLY A 210 19.15 0.30 -12.69
CA GLY A 210 18.84 1.14 -11.54
C GLY A 210 20.09 1.85 -10.99
N LYS A 211 19.89 3.04 -10.43
CA LYS A 211 20.96 3.82 -9.78
C LYS A 211 21.12 3.38 -8.32
N GLY A 212 22.29 2.86 -8.00
CA GLY A 212 22.64 2.44 -6.64
C GLY A 212 22.46 0.94 -6.38
N SER A 213 23.29 0.43 -5.47
CA SER A 213 23.36 -1.02 -5.16
C SER A 213 22.08 -1.55 -4.52
N TYR A 214 21.44 -0.76 -3.67
CA TYR A 214 20.20 -1.17 -2.99
C TYR A 214 19.06 -1.40 -3.98
N LEU A 215 18.81 -0.44 -4.88
CA LEU A 215 17.75 -0.56 -5.89
C LEU A 215 17.94 -1.80 -6.74
N LYS A 216 19.16 -2.00 -7.26
CA LYS A 216 19.51 -3.18 -8.07
C LYS A 216 19.29 -4.49 -7.30
N ALA A 217 19.82 -4.58 -6.08
CA ALA A 217 19.74 -5.80 -5.28
C ALA A 217 18.28 -6.14 -4.92
N ARG A 218 17.50 -5.14 -4.48
CA ARG A 218 16.10 -5.36 -4.07
C ARG A 218 15.21 -5.71 -5.26
N SER A 219 15.39 -5.01 -6.40
CA SER A 219 14.65 -5.31 -7.63
C SER A 219 15.00 -6.70 -8.17
N SER A 220 16.29 -7.13 -8.11
CA SER A 220 16.71 -8.47 -8.49
C SER A 220 16.06 -9.54 -7.60
N GLU A 221 16.07 -9.33 -6.28
CA GLU A 221 15.46 -10.25 -5.30
C GLU A 221 13.97 -10.47 -5.59
N ILE A 222 13.21 -9.39 -5.80
CA ILE A 222 11.78 -9.49 -6.11
C ILE A 222 11.56 -10.17 -7.47
N CYS A 223 12.36 -9.81 -8.48
CA CYS A 223 12.28 -10.40 -9.80
C CYS A 223 12.56 -11.92 -9.77
N GLU A 224 13.60 -12.36 -9.07
CA GLU A 224 13.94 -13.77 -8.90
C GLU A 224 12.83 -14.54 -8.17
N MET A 225 12.24 -13.94 -7.14
CA MET A 225 11.11 -14.50 -6.40
C MET A 225 9.90 -14.70 -7.33
N LEU A 226 9.55 -13.70 -8.14
CA LEU A 226 8.43 -13.77 -9.10
C LEU A 226 8.68 -14.83 -10.16
N VAL A 227 9.88 -14.85 -10.74
CA VAL A 227 10.30 -15.88 -11.73
C VAL A 227 10.14 -17.28 -11.15
N LYS A 228 10.63 -17.51 -9.94
CA LYS A 228 10.55 -18.80 -9.27
C LYS A 228 9.11 -19.20 -8.92
N ARG A 229 8.31 -18.25 -8.42
CA ARG A 229 6.94 -18.52 -7.97
C ARG A 229 5.99 -18.79 -9.14
N PHE A 230 6.07 -18.00 -10.20
CA PHE A 230 5.14 -18.06 -11.34
C PHE A 230 5.71 -18.79 -12.55
N GLY A 231 6.93 -19.30 -12.49
CA GLY A 231 7.58 -19.99 -13.62
C GLY A 231 7.80 -19.08 -14.84
N LEU A 232 8.11 -17.79 -14.61
CA LEU A 232 8.18 -16.78 -15.66
C LEU A 232 9.45 -16.97 -16.52
N ASP A 233 9.31 -16.80 -17.83
CA ASP A 233 10.43 -16.71 -18.77
C ASP A 233 10.59 -15.26 -19.27
N LEU A 234 11.43 -14.50 -18.58
CA LEU A 234 11.71 -13.11 -18.91
C LEU A 234 12.70 -12.92 -20.08
N SER A 235 13.13 -14.00 -20.74
CA SER A 235 14.02 -13.91 -21.90
C SER A 235 13.29 -13.54 -23.18
N LYS A 236 11.98 -13.78 -23.25
CA LYS A 236 11.14 -13.50 -24.43
C LYS A 236 10.86 -12.02 -24.55
N LYS A 237 11.50 -11.33 -25.50
CA LYS A 237 11.06 -9.98 -25.90
C LYS A 237 9.65 -10.11 -26.48
N LYS A 238 8.63 -9.50 -25.85
CA LYS A 238 7.29 -9.35 -26.46
C LYS A 238 7.49 -8.69 -27.84
N LYS A 239 7.14 -9.39 -28.94
CA LYS A 239 7.02 -8.77 -30.26
C LYS A 239 6.02 -7.64 -30.11
N ARG A 240 6.46 -6.39 -30.33
CA ARG A 240 5.54 -5.24 -30.42
C ARG A 240 4.47 -5.63 -31.43
N ALA A 241 3.21 -5.63 -31.01
CA ALA A 241 2.08 -5.73 -31.91
C ALA A 241 2.24 -4.61 -32.95
N SER A 242 2.55 -4.97 -34.19
CA SER A 242 2.59 -4.01 -35.28
C SER A 242 1.17 -3.51 -35.46
N VAL A 243 0.95 -2.24 -35.14
CA VAL A 243 -0.25 -1.52 -35.54
C VAL A 243 -0.26 -1.57 -37.06
N LYS A 244 -1.16 -2.38 -37.63
CA LYS A 244 -1.48 -2.31 -39.03
C LYS A 244 -2.05 -0.91 -39.29
N LYS A 245 -1.27 -0.05 -39.93
CA LYS A 245 -1.83 1.09 -40.65
C LYS A 245 -2.74 0.51 -41.72
N SER A 246 -4.04 0.72 -41.58
CA SER A 246 -4.96 0.64 -42.70
C SER A 246 -4.68 1.84 -43.59
N ASP A 247 -4.01 1.58 -44.71
CA ASP A 247 -4.00 2.45 -45.84
C ASP A 247 -5.39 2.32 -46.48
N ASP A 248 -6.31 3.21 -46.12
CA ASP A 248 -7.49 3.51 -46.93
C ASP A 248 -7.10 4.68 -47.83
N ALA A 249 -6.69 4.28 -49.02
CA ALA A 249 -6.68 5.17 -50.18
C ALA A 249 -8.15 5.40 -50.56
N GLU A 250 -8.60 6.61 -50.47
CA GLU A 250 -9.75 7.07 -51.25
C GLU A 250 -9.23 7.79 -52.47
N ASP A 251 -9.36 7.06 -53.58
CA ASP A 251 -9.47 7.64 -54.92
C ASP A 251 -10.88 8.20 -55.10
N GLU A 252 -10.94 9.22 -56.04
CA GLU A 252 -12.14 9.75 -56.74
C GLU A 252 -12.75 11.01 -56.19
N GLU A 253 -12.98 11.80 -57.03
CA GLU A 253 -13.39 12.40 -58.33
C GLU A 253 -14.02 13.76 -58.02
#